data_bea6b53f04fa16361140c4594375d268
#
_entry.id   bea6b53f04fa16361140c4594375d268
#
_cell.length_a   1.000
_cell.length_b   1.000
_cell.length_c   1.000
_cell.angle_alpha   90.00
_cell.angle_beta   90.00
_cell.angle_gamma   90.00
#
_symmetry.space_group_name_H-M   'P 1'
#
loop_
_entity.id
_entity.type
_entity.pdbx_description
1 polymer ?
#
loop_
_entity_poly.entity_id
_entity_poly.type
_entity_poly.pdbx_seq_one_letter_code
_entity_poly.pdbx_strand_id
1 'polypeptide(L)'
;MAINQLNKYVWLVETIHRARKRGGITLKEIQSRWKDSDLSEGTVLSRRTFINNLHSIEELFEISICCGSGYRYYIEYGDCFEEGSARSWMLNAFSLNAMVGNSHKLKNRVLLEDMPSGRNYLEDIIKAMRDNRVISISYYSFNTEEYHEFDIHPYFVKAFKKRWYVVAYSPGTDDIRCYALDRMENVTISEETFKLPEDLDPAEYFKDCFGIINNEDSEVQKVVLKVDAFQSNYIRNLPLHTSQKETERTDEYSIFEYHLKPEFDFEQEIFSNMDTMEVLEPQWLREDIAEKLRNLTKKYQI
;
A
#
# COMPACT_ATOMS: atom_id res chain seq x y z
N MET A 1 12.06 2.75 26.94
CA MET A 1 10.73 3.12 27.50
C MET A 1 9.72 3.46 26.42
N ALA A 2 10.00 4.30 25.45
CA ALA A 2 9.02 4.69 24.40
C ALA A 2 8.52 3.54 23.51
N ILE A 3 9.38 2.65 23.07
CA ILE A 3 9.02 1.49 22.20
C ILE A 3 8.04 0.55 22.90
N ASN A 4 8.22 0.31 24.21
CA ASN A 4 7.33 -0.57 24.97
C ASN A 4 5.94 0.03 25.14
N GLN A 5 5.83 1.37 25.22
CA GLN A 5 4.55 2.06 25.30
C GLN A 5 3.79 2.03 23.98
N LEU A 6 4.48 2.22 22.85
CA LEU A 6 3.90 2.12 21.52
C LEU A 6 3.33 0.71 21.24
N ASN A 7 4.07 -0.34 21.64
CA ASN A 7 3.61 -1.72 21.52
C ASN A 7 2.31 -1.97 22.31
N LYS A 8 2.15 -1.32 23.47
CA LYS A 8 0.91 -1.39 24.27
C LYS A 8 -0.26 -0.74 23.57
N TYR A 9 -0.05 0.40 22.89
CA TYR A 9 -1.09 1.07 22.12
C TYR A 9 -1.55 0.22 20.93
N VAL A 10 -0.61 -0.30 20.16
CA VAL A 10 -0.92 -1.17 19.00
C VAL A 10 -1.68 -2.41 19.47
N TRP A 11 -1.25 -3.05 20.56
CA TRP A 11 -1.94 -4.20 21.14
C TRP A 11 -3.39 -3.88 21.53
N LEU A 12 -3.63 -2.70 22.14
CA LEU A 12 -4.98 -2.25 22.50
C LEU A 12 -5.86 -2.06 21.25
N VAL A 13 -5.35 -1.35 20.26
CA VAL A 13 -6.04 -1.11 18.99
C VAL A 13 -6.43 -2.43 18.33
N GLU A 14 -5.49 -3.37 18.18
CA GLU A 14 -5.77 -4.69 17.62
C GLU A 14 -6.78 -5.50 18.42
N THR A 15 -6.66 -5.48 19.76
CA THR A 15 -7.55 -6.24 20.64
C THR A 15 -8.98 -5.76 20.48
N ILE A 16 -9.19 -4.45 20.36
CA ILE A 16 -10.51 -3.85 20.14
C ILE A 16 -11.00 -4.12 18.71
N HIS A 17 -10.13 -3.95 17.72
CA HIS A 17 -10.48 -4.19 16.32
C HIS A 17 -10.92 -5.64 16.05
N ARG A 18 -10.20 -6.63 16.58
CA ARG A 18 -10.57 -8.07 16.46
C ARG A 18 -11.95 -8.38 17.03
N ALA A 19 -12.43 -7.55 17.95
CA ALA A 19 -13.77 -7.73 18.53
C ALA A 19 -14.90 -7.06 17.74
N ARG A 20 -14.61 -6.38 16.61
CA ARG A 20 -15.60 -5.62 15.81
C ARG A 20 -16.82 -6.44 15.41
N LYS A 21 -16.62 -7.70 14.98
CA LYS A 21 -17.71 -8.60 14.57
C LYS A 21 -18.65 -8.99 15.73
N ARG A 22 -18.26 -8.74 16.99
CA ARG A 22 -19.03 -9.03 18.21
C ARG A 22 -19.63 -7.77 18.82
N GLY A 23 -19.60 -6.64 18.10
CA GLY A 23 -20.08 -5.34 18.60
C GLY A 23 -19.17 -4.71 19.65
N GLY A 24 -17.86 -5.00 19.61
CA GLY A 24 -16.86 -4.45 20.52
C GLY A 24 -16.49 -5.37 21.69
N ILE A 25 -15.68 -4.85 22.64
CA ILE A 25 -15.10 -5.59 23.77
C ILE A 25 -15.22 -4.78 25.05
N THR A 26 -15.51 -5.44 26.17
CA THR A 26 -15.58 -4.78 27.49
C THR A 26 -14.18 -4.59 28.11
N LEU A 27 -14.04 -3.60 29.01
CA LEU A 27 -12.79 -3.39 29.75
C LEU A 27 -12.34 -4.64 30.52
N LYS A 28 -13.27 -5.40 31.10
CA LYS A 28 -12.95 -6.66 31.80
C LYS A 28 -12.31 -7.70 30.87
N GLU A 29 -12.86 -7.85 29.67
CA GLU A 29 -12.31 -8.75 28.65
C GLU A 29 -10.93 -8.28 28.18
N ILE A 30 -10.74 -6.96 28.00
CA ILE A 30 -9.42 -6.37 27.66
C ILE A 30 -8.42 -6.65 28.79
N GLN A 31 -8.79 -6.43 30.04
CA GLN A 31 -7.93 -6.68 31.20
C GLN A 31 -7.53 -8.15 31.33
N SER A 32 -8.47 -9.07 31.04
CA SER A 32 -8.15 -10.51 31.02
C SER A 32 -7.11 -10.83 29.96
N ARG A 33 -7.32 -10.38 28.71
CA ARG A 33 -6.36 -10.59 27.62
C ARG A 33 -5.01 -9.89 27.87
N TRP A 34 -5.05 -8.74 28.52
CA TRP A 34 -3.83 -8.03 28.93
C TRP A 34 -2.96 -8.89 29.86
N LYS A 35 -3.58 -9.49 30.87
CA LYS A 35 -2.89 -10.34 31.83
C LYS A 35 -2.19 -11.53 31.15
N ASP A 36 -2.78 -12.06 30.09
CA ASP A 36 -2.27 -13.20 29.33
C ASP A 36 -1.25 -12.80 28.25
N SER A 37 -1.03 -11.49 28.05
CA SER A 37 -0.08 -10.98 27.05
C SER A 37 1.32 -10.80 27.64
N ASP A 38 2.34 -11.09 26.83
CA ASP A 38 3.76 -10.87 27.20
C ASP A 38 4.05 -9.37 27.47
N LEU A 39 3.25 -8.47 26.89
CA LEU A 39 3.39 -7.01 27.08
C LEU A 39 2.98 -6.54 28.47
N SER A 40 2.24 -7.35 29.21
CA SER A 40 1.79 -7.01 30.56
C SER A 40 2.95 -6.96 31.56
N GLU A 41 3.99 -7.77 31.36
CA GLU A 41 5.10 -7.97 32.32
C GLU A 41 4.57 -8.20 33.75
N GLY A 42 3.40 -8.85 33.85
CA GLY A 42 2.71 -9.10 35.12
C GLY A 42 1.98 -7.89 35.70
N THR A 43 1.91 -6.76 34.98
CA THR A 43 1.22 -5.55 35.45
C THR A 43 -0.28 -5.60 35.13
N VAL A 44 -1.09 -4.98 35.99
CA VAL A 44 -2.54 -4.88 35.79
C VAL A 44 -2.85 -3.62 34.98
N LEU A 45 -3.66 -3.75 33.93
CA LEU A 45 -4.19 -2.61 33.21
C LEU A 45 -5.31 -1.94 34.02
N SER A 46 -4.98 -0.88 34.77
CA SER A 46 -5.97 -0.11 35.50
C SER A 46 -6.92 0.62 34.56
N ARG A 47 -8.15 0.94 35.00
CA ARG A 47 -9.08 1.76 34.24
C ARG A 47 -8.49 3.11 33.86
N ARG A 48 -7.76 3.75 34.79
CA ARG A 48 -7.11 5.04 34.53
C ARG A 48 -6.04 4.92 33.43
N THR A 49 -5.18 3.91 33.51
CA THR A 49 -4.16 3.64 32.49
C THR A 49 -4.79 3.37 31.15
N PHE A 50 -5.86 2.58 31.12
CA PHE A 50 -6.60 2.28 29.91
C PHE A 50 -7.14 3.56 29.24
N ILE A 51 -7.83 4.42 29.97
CA ILE A 51 -8.37 5.68 29.44
C ILE A 51 -7.25 6.61 28.94
N ASN A 52 -6.16 6.74 29.71
CA ASN A 52 -5.01 7.53 29.25
C ASN A 52 -4.41 6.97 27.95
N ASN A 53 -4.34 5.64 27.82
CA ASN A 53 -3.85 5.02 26.60
C ASN A 53 -4.80 5.28 25.40
N LEU A 54 -6.13 5.33 25.62
CA LEU A 54 -7.08 5.67 24.54
C LEU A 54 -6.82 7.09 24.01
N HIS A 55 -6.63 8.08 24.91
CA HIS A 55 -6.29 9.44 24.49
C HIS A 55 -4.97 9.51 23.72
N SER A 56 -3.94 8.81 24.21
CA SER A 56 -2.66 8.77 23.46
C SER A 56 -2.77 8.06 22.11
N ILE A 57 -3.63 7.05 21.99
CA ILE A 57 -3.91 6.38 20.72
C ILE A 57 -4.60 7.35 19.76
N GLU A 58 -5.57 8.11 20.23
CA GLU A 58 -6.27 9.13 19.45
C GLU A 58 -5.31 10.22 18.96
N GLU A 59 -4.46 10.75 19.86
CA GLU A 59 -3.45 11.77 19.52
C GLU A 59 -2.38 11.27 18.55
N LEU A 60 -1.90 10.04 18.70
CA LEU A 60 -0.78 9.52 17.91
C LEU A 60 -1.19 8.88 16.59
N PHE A 61 -2.35 8.24 16.55
CA PHE A 61 -2.80 7.45 15.41
C PHE A 61 -4.08 7.99 14.78
N GLU A 62 -4.69 9.04 15.38
CA GLU A 62 -6.00 9.57 14.97
C GLU A 62 -7.08 8.48 14.93
N ILE A 63 -6.99 7.50 15.85
CA ILE A 63 -7.95 6.39 15.98
C ILE A 63 -8.87 6.70 17.14
N SER A 64 -10.13 6.98 16.84
CA SER A 64 -11.17 7.22 17.85
C SER A 64 -11.73 5.89 18.36
N ILE A 65 -11.55 5.61 19.65
CA ILE A 65 -12.09 4.44 20.33
C ILE A 65 -13.23 4.85 21.23
N CYS A 66 -14.44 4.48 20.83
CA CYS A 66 -15.69 4.83 21.52
C CYS A 66 -16.18 3.73 22.44
N CYS A 67 -16.98 4.14 23.44
CA CYS A 67 -17.66 3.23 24.35
C CYS A 67 -19.17 3.24 24.04
N GLY A 68 -19.69 2.13 23.53
CA GLY A 68 -21.10 1.96 23.18
C GLY A 68 -21.94 1.28 24.27
N SER A 69 -23.09 0.78 23.83
CA SER A 69 -24.02 0.07 24.70
C SER A 69 -23.37 -1.16 25.35
N GLY A 70 -23.72 -1.43 26.61
CA GLY A 70 -23.11 -2.53 27.37
C GLY A 70 -21.63 -2.30 27.76
N TYR A 71 -21.17 -1.06 27.77
CA TYR A 71 -19.79 -0.69 28.08
C TYR A 71 -18.76 -1.39 27.19
N ARG A 72 -19.11 -1.57 25.90
CA ARG A 72 -18.23 -2.17 24.88
C ARG A 72 -17.46 -1.08 24.14
N TYR A 73 -16.15 -1.24 24.08
CA TYR A 73 -15.26 -0.38 23.32
C TYR A 73 -15.13 -0.87 21.88
N TYR A 74 -15.21 0.05 20.95
CA TYR A 74 -15.07 -0.19 19.50
C TYR A 74 -14.38 1.00 18.84
N ILE A 75 -13.85 0.78 17.64
CA ILE A 75 -13.23 1.83 16.83
C ILE A 75 -14.35 2.45 15.97
N GLU A 76 -14.52 3.77 16.06
CA GLU A 76 -15.68 4.47 15.51
C GLU A 76 -15.66 4.49 13.97
N TYR A 77 -14.52 4.74 13.37
CA TYR A 77 -14.36 4.73 11.93
C TYR A 77 -13.32 3.67 11.55
N GLY A 78 -13.80 2.59 10.89
CA GLY A 78 -12.97 1.45 10.50
C GLY A 78 -11.96 1.72 9.40
N ASP A 79 -12.00 2.92 8.79
CA ASP A 79 -11.18 3.33 7.64
C ASP A 79 -9.67 3.25 7.90
N CYS A 80 -9.25 3.37 9.17
CA CYS A 80 -7.85 3.16 9.55
C CYS A 80 -7.37 1.71 9.35
N PHE A 81 -8.29 0.76 9.11
CA PHE A 81 -8.01 -0.66 8.82
C PHE A 81 -8.43 -1.06 7.41
N GLU A 82 -8.81 -0.12 6.55
CA GLU A 82 -9.00 -0.41 5.14
C GLU A 82 -7.71 -0.96 4.56
N GLU A 83 -7.84 -2.09 3.89
CA GLU A 83 -6.71 -2.74 3.23
C GLU A 83 -6.10 -1.76 2.22
N GLY A 84 -4.79 -1.55 2.32
CA GLY A 84 -4.06 -0.64 1.45
C GLY A 84 -3.86 0.78 1.99
N SER A 85 -4.49 1.18 3.12
CA SER A 85 -4.20 2.47 3.72
C SER A 85 -2.81 2.49 4.37
N ALA A 86 -2.11 3.64 4.30
CA ALA A 86 -0.82 3.83 4.98
C ALA A 86 -0.93 3.56 6.49
N ARG A 87 -2.06 3.92 7.08
CA ARG A 87 -2.37 3.74 8.51
C ARG A 87 -2.50 2.26 8.88
N SER A 88 -3.22 1.47 8.06
CA SER A 88 -3.33 0.02 8.21
C SER A 88 -1.96 -0.66 8.08
N TRP A 89 -1.17 -0.25 7.09
CA TRP A 89 0.19 -0.75 6.91
C TRP A 89 1.09 -0.45 8.11
N MET A 90 1.05 0.77 8.64
CA MET A 90 1.82 1.17 9.82
C MET A 90 1.43 0.35 11.06
N LEU A 91 0.13 0.19 11.33
CA LEU A 91 -0.35 -0.61 12.45
C LEU A 91 0.09 -2.06 12.34
N ASN A 92 -0.01 -2.66 11.15
CA ASN A 92 0.46 -4.02 10.90
C ASN A 92 1.98 -4.16 11.09
N ALA A 93 2.76 -3.20 10.59
CA ALA A 93 4.21 -3.17 10.75
C ALA A 93 4.63 -3.03 12.23
N PHE A 94 3.97 -2.16 13.00
CA PHE A 94 4.22 -2.02 14.43
C PHE A 94 3.81 -3.27 15.21
N SER A 95 2.66 -3.86 14.88
CA SER A 95 2.19 -5.10 15.50
C SER A 95 3.19 -6.23 15.28
N LEU A 96 3.65 -6.42 14.06
CA LEU A 96 4.64 -7.41 13.72
C LEU A 96 5.97 -7.17 14.46
N ASN A 97 6.43 -5.92 14.49
CA ASN A 97 7.64 -5.54 15.23
C ASN A 97 7.49 -5.79 16.74
N ALA A 98 6.32 -5.53 17.32
CA ALA A 98 6.04 -5.83 18.73
C ALA A 98 6.09 -7.33 19.01
N MET A 99 5.51 -8.15 18.14
CA MET A 99 5.51 -9.62 18.27
C MET A 99 6.91 -10.20 18.15
N VAL A 100 7.71 -9.73 17.20
CA VAL A 100 9.08 -10.21 16.93
C VAL A 100 10.08 -9.62 17.93
N GLY A 101 9.94 -8.35 18.28
CA GLY A 101 10.86 -7.63 19.16
C GLY A 101 10.90 -8.15 20.60
N ASN A 102 9.78 -8.66 21.11
CA ASN A 102 9.66 -9.20 22.46
C ASN A 102 10.22 -10.63 22.59
N SER A 103 10.57 -11.28 21.49
CA SER A 103 11.13 -12.62 21.52
C SER A 103 12.43 -12.70 20.72
N HIS A 104 13.58 -12.67 21.42
CA HIS A 104 14.88 -12.91 20.76
C HIS A 104 14.92 -14.25 19.97
N LYS A 105 14.10 -15.24 20.37
CA LYS A 105 13.99 -16.54 19.68
C LYS A 105 13.24 -16.46 18.34
N LEU A 106 12.45 -15.41 18.09
CA LEU A 106 11.65 -15.27 16.87
C LEU A 106 12.33 -14.41 15.79
N LYS A 107 13.35 -13.61 16.14
CA LYS A 107 14.02 -12.71 15.18
C LYS A 107 14.54 -13.42 13.92
N ASN A 108 15.04 -14.65 14.07
CA ASN A 108 15.57 -15.44 12.96
C ASN A 108 14.53 -16.37 12.32
N ARG A 109 13.26 -16.28 12.74
CA ARG A 109 12.17 -17.13 12.24
C ARG A 109 11.12 -16.32 11.46
N VAL A 110 11.25 -15.00 11.43
CA VAL A 110 10.41 -14.10 10.65
C VAL A 110 11.28 -13.41 9.62
N LEU A 111 11.06 -13.74 8.37
CA LEU A 111 11.72 -13.09 7.24
C LEU A 111 10.73 -12.13 6.63
N LEU A 112 11.12 -10.87 6.57
CA LEU A 112 10.37 -9.82 5.88
C LEU A 112 11.03 -9.60 4.52
N GLU A 113 10.18 -9.35 3.53
CA GLU A 113 10.69 -8.91 2.25
C GLU A 113 11.27 -7.51 2.40
N ASP A 114 12.50 -7.33 1.94
CA ASP A 114 13.16 -6.05 2.01
C ASP A 114 12.48 -5.05 1.06
N MET A 115 12.14 -3.86 1.57
CA MET A 115 11.71 -2.72 0.77
C MET A 115 12.89 -1.74 0.64
N PRO A 116 13.79 -2.02 -0.29
CA PRO A 116 15.13 -1.47 -0.22
C PRO A 116 15.22 -0.01 -0.59
N SER A 117 14.44 0.45 -1.54
CA SER A 117 14.94 1.55 -2.33
C SER A 117 14.34 2.90 -1.95
N GLY A 118 15.21 3.91 -1.86
CA GLY A 118 14.84 5.32 -1.72
C GLY A 118 14.39 5.74 -0.32
N ARG A 119 14.50 4.88 0.68
CA ARG A 119 14.10 5.18 2.05
C ARG A 119 14.83 6.40 2.64
N ASN A 120 16.04 6.67 2.17
CA ASN A 120 16.84 7.80 2.63
C ASN A 120 16.20 9.15 2.26
N TYR A 121 15.51 9.23 1.12
CA TYR A 121 14.86 10.45 0.64
C TYR A 121 13.40 10.57 1.03
N LEU A 122 12.78 9.47 1.47
CA LEU A 122 11.36 9.45 1.80
C LEU A 122 11.02 10.46 2.91
N GLU A 123 11.87 10.58 3.93
CA GLU A 123 11.66 11.52 5.03
C GLU A 123 11.68 12.96 4.55
N ASP A 124 12.65 13.34 3.70
CA ASP A 124 12.77 14.69 3.18
C ASP A 124 11.62 15.03 2.20
N ILE A 125 11.19 14.07 1.39
CA ILE A 125 10.02 14.22 0.52
C ILE A 125 8.75 14.43 1.35
N ILE A 126 8.53 13.64 2.42
CA ILE A 126 7.37 13.80 3.30
C ILE A 126 7.40 15.17 4.01
N LYS A 127 8.57 15.66 4.44
CA LYS A 127 8.70 17.02 4.99
C LYS A 127 8.33 18.09 3.97
N ALA A 128 8.83 17.95 2.74
CA ALA A 128 8.51 18.88 1.66
C ALA A 128 7.01 18.89 1.34
N MET A 129 6.37 17.71 1.27
CA MET A 129 4.92 17.57 1.06
C MET A 129 4.12 18.24 2.18
N ARG A 130 4.48 18.02 3.45
CA ARG A 130 3.79 18.62 4.60
C ARG A 130 3.78 20.15 4.52
N ASP A 131 4.89 20.74 4.09
CA ASP A 131 5.10 22.18 4.06
C ASP A 131 4.86 22.78 2.66
N ASN A 132 4.36 21.98 1.70
CA ASN A 132 4.15 22.31 0.29
C ASN A 132 5.37 22.98 -0.36
N ARG A 133 6.55 22.43 -0.09
CA ARG A 133 7.82 22.93 -0.60
C ARG A 133 8.21 22.25 -1.89
N VAL A 134 8.71 23.04 -2.83
CA VAL A 134 9.37 22.53 -4.04
C VAL A 134 10.64 21.77 -3.64
N ILE A 135 10.91 20.66 -4.33
CA ILE A 135 12.17 19.93 -4.16
C ILE A 135 12.94 19.90 -5.48
N SER A 136 14.24 20.10 -5.38
CA SER A 136 15.19 19.87 -6.48
C SER A 136 15.75 18.46 -6.34
N ILE A 137 15.70 17.68 -7.41
CA ILE A 137 16.18 16.30 -7.45
C ILE A 137 17.23 16.10 -8.52
N SER A 138 18.23 15.26 -8.22
CA SER A 138 19.13 14.67 -9.21
C SER A 138 18.63 13.27 -9.54
N TYR A 139 18.11 13.06 -10.75
CA TYR A 139 17.38 11.85 -11.14
C TYR A 139 18.04 11.13 -12.30
N TYR A 140 18.32 9.84 -12.12
CA TYR A 140 18.93 9.01 -13.16
C TYR A 140 17.91 8.61 -14.23
N SER A 141 18.16 8.99 -15.46
CA SER A 141 17.36 8.63 -16.64
C SER A 141 17.91 7.37 -17.29
N PHE A 142 17.08 6.31 -17.38
CA PHE A 142 17.45 5.10 -18.12
C PHE A 142 17.52 5.30 -19.65
N ASN A 143 16.90 6.36 -20.15
CA ASN A 143 16.89 6.65 -21.60
C ASN A 143 18.19 7.32 -22.05
N THR A 144 18.75 8.21 -21.22
CA THR A 144 19.99 8.94 -21.53
C THR A 144 21.20 8.38 -20.80
N GLU A 145 20.99 7.49 -19.82
CA GLU A 145 22.00 6.94 -18.92
C GLU A 145 22.76 8.02 -18.14
N GLU A 146 22.11 9.16 -17.87
CA GLU A 146 22.67 10.31 -17.19
C GLU A 146 21.76 10.80 -16.05
N TYR A 147 22.34 11.57 -15.13
CA TYR A 147 21.60 12.30 -14.10
C TYR A 147 21.15 13.64 -14.66
N HIS A 148 19.90 13.98 -14.38
CA HIS A 148 19.31 15.28 -14.70
C HIS A 148 18.84 15.94 -13.42
N GLU A 149 19.17 17.22 -13.27
CA GLU A 149 18.71 18.04 -12.15
C GLU A 149 17.51 18.88 -12.58
N PHE A 150 16.45 18.82 -11.81
CA PHE A 150 15.23 19.61 -12.03
C PHE A 150 14.36 19.67 -10.77
N ASP A 151 13.46 20.65 -10.76
CA ASP A 151 12.53 20.87 -9.68
C ASP A 151 11.21 20.13 -9.92
N ILE A 152 10.63 19.64 -8.81
CA ILE A 152 9.30 19.00 -8.81
C ILE A 152 8.49 19.49 -7.60
N HIS A 153 7.17 19.46 -7.74
CA HIS A 153 6.20 19.74 -6.68
C HIS A 153 5.68 18.39 -6.15
N PRO A 154 6.16 17.88 -5.03
CA PRO A 154 5.79 16.56 -4.54
C PRO A 154 4.38 16.58 -3.98
N TYR A 155 3.47 15.82 -4.61
CA TYR A 155 2.07 15.75 -4.23
C TYR A 155 1.81 14.64 -3.22
N PHE A 156 2.20 13.41 -3.53
CA PHE A 156 2.07 12.26 -2.63
C PHE A 156 3.08 11.15 -2.97
N VAL A 157 3.18 10.14 -2.11
CA VAL A 157 4.05 8.98 -2.31
C VAL A 157 3.24 7.70 -2.41
N LYS A 158 3.70 6.78 -3.26
CA LYS A 158 3.11 5.46 -3.47
C LYS A 158 4.17 4.37 -3.39
N ALA A 159 3.86 3.29 -2.65
CA ALA A 159 4.66 2.07 -2.69
C ALA A 159 4.07 1.10 -3.72
N PHE A 160 4.90 0.56 -4.62
CA PHE A 160 4.50 -0.44 -5.61
C PHE A 160 5.66 -1.37 -5.95
N LYS A 161 5.43 -2.67 -5.98
CA LYS A 161 6.42 -3.72 -6.32
C LYS A 161 7.79 -3.48 -5.66
N LYS A 162 7.80 -3.25 -4.33
CA LYS A 162 9.00 -3.03 -3.48
C LYS A 162 9.72 -1.70 -3.70
N ARG A 163 9.15 -0.75 -4.40
CA ARG A 163 9.71 0.57 -4.64
C ARG A 163 8.81 1.66 -4.09
N TRP A 164 9.43 2.72 -3.62
CA TRP A 164 8.76 3.98 -3.33
C TRP A 164 8.83 4.90 -4.54
N TYR A 165 7.72 5.54 -4.82
CA TYR A 165 7.58 6.56 -5.86
C TYR A 165 7.02 7.83 -5.23
N VAL A 166 7.51 8.98 -5.67
CA VAL A 166 6.85 10.27 -5.47
C VAL A 166 6.10 10.62 -6.74
N VAL A 167 4.83 10.96 -6.58
CA VAL A 167 4.00 11.55 -7.62
C VAL A 167 4.09 13.05 -7.46
N ALA A 168 4.52 13.72 -8.50
CA ALA A 168 4.85 15.13 -8.46
C ALA A 168 4.55 15.82 -9.78
N TYR A 169 4.12 17.06 -9.72
CA TYR A 169 4.09 17.93 -10.90
C TYR A 169 5.50 18.34 -11.26
N SER A 170 5.83 18.26 -12.53
CA SER A 170 7.12 18.66 -13.11
C SER A 170 6.95 19.92 -13.95
N PRO A 171 7.39 21.10 -13.47
CA PRO A 171 7.25 22.35 -14.24
C PRO A 171 7.95 22.31 -15.61
N GLY A 172 9.04 21.55 -15.73
CA GLY A 172 9.78 21.43 -16.98
C GLY A 172 9.04 20.65 -18.09
N THR A 173 8.06 19.84 -17.73
CA THR A 173 7.27 19.05 -18.70
C THR A 173 5.78 19.39 -18.66
N ASP A 174 5.38 20.27 -17.73
CA ASP A 174 3.98 20.65 -17.48
C ASP A 174 3.05 19.44 -17.27
N ASP A 175 3.52 18.46 -16.45
CA ASP A 175 2.83 17.17 -16.31
C ASP A 175 3.04 16.58 -14.90
N ILE A 176 2.11 15.72 -14.46
CA ILE A 176 2.25 14.94 -13.22
C ILE A 176 2.94 13.61 -13.54
N ARG A 177 4.04 13.35 -12.87
CA ARG A 177 4.87 12.18 -13.11
C ARG A 177 5.19 11.40 -11.85
N CYS A 178 5.49 10.10 -12.04
CA CYS A 178 5.96 9.22 -10.99
C CYS A 178 7.48 9.07 -11.06
N TYR A 179 8.16 9.46 -9.99
CA TYR A 179 9.61 9.33 -9.86
C TYR A 179 9.96 8.28 -8.82
N ALA A 180 10.69 7.24 -9.23
CA ALA A 180 11.18 6.20 -8.32
C ALA A 180 12.29 6.75 -7.42
N LEU A 181 12.15 6.61 -6.12
CA LEU A 181 13.10 7.18 -5.15
C LEU A 181 14.51 6.56 -5.25
N ASP A 182 14.60 5.30 -5.68
CA ASP A 182 15.88 4.59 -5.87
C ASP A 182 16.69 5.06 -7.10
N ARG A 183 16.10 5.92 -7.91
CA ARG A 183 16.79 6.57 -9.03
C ARG A 183 17.20 8.00 -8.71
N MET A 184 16.99 8.46 -7.49
CA MET A 184 17.43 9.76 -7.01
C MET A 184 18.83 9.64 -6.39
N GLU A 185 19.71 10.58 -6.71
CA GLU A 185 21.03 10.72 -6.09
C GLU A 185 21.02 11.80 -5.02
N ASN A 186 20.21 12.84 -5.22
CA ASN A 186 20.08 13.95 -4.28
C ASN A 186 18.64 14.47 -4.23
N VAL A 187 18.25 14.97 -3.07
CA VAL A 187 16.97 15.67 -2.83
C VAL A 187 17.25 16.88 -1.96
N THR A 188 16.95 18.06 -2.47
CA THR A 188 17.11 19.33 -1.74
C THR A 188 15.77 20.03 -1.63
N ILE A 189 15.36 20.39 -0.41
CA ILE A 189 14.12 21.12 -0.18
C ILE A 189 14.39 22.61 -0.42
N SER A 190 13.65 23.20 -1.37
CA SER A 190 13.72 24.63 -1.69
C SER A 190 12.99 25.50 -0.67
N GLU A 191 13.27 26.79 -0.64
CA GLU A 191 12.46 27.79 0.05
C GLU A 191 11.14 28.10 -0.69
N GLU A 192 11.06 27.77 -1.98
CA GLU A 192 9.86 27.97 -2.79
C GLU A 192 8.74 27.03 -2.37
N THR A 193 7.51 27.53 -2.49
CA THR A 193 6.30 26.77 -2.18
C THR A 193 5.42 26.64 -3.41
N PHE A 194 4.62 25.59 -3.46
CA PHE A 194 3.61 25.38 -4.50
C PHE A 194 2.20 25.28 -3.89
N LYS A 195 1.18 25.43 -4.72
CA LYS A 195 -0.20 25.19 -4.33
C LYS A 195 -0.59 23.76 -4.72
N LEU A 196 -0.93 22.92 -3.73
CA LEU A 196 -1.49 21.60 -4.02
C LEU A 196 -2.88 21.77 -4.67
N PRO A 197 -3.17 21.07 -5.79
CA PRO A 197 -4.52 21.09 -6.37
C PRO A 197 -5.56 20.61 -5.36
N GLU A 198 -6.69 21.35 -5.26
CA GLU A 198 -7.73 21.09 -4.25
C GLU A 198 -8.54 19.81 -4.53
N ASP A 199 -8.56 19.38 -5.78
CA ASP A 199 -9.28 18.22 -6.30
C ASP A 199 -8.39 16.97 -6.43
N LEU A 200 -7.13 17.07 -6.04
CA LEU A 200 -6.20 15.94 -6.12
C LEU A 200 -6.40 14.96 -4.95
N ASP A 201 -7.03 13.83 -5.23
CA ASP A 201 -7.14 12.69 -4.35
C ASP A 201 -6.24 11.55 -4.85
N PRO A 202 -5.24 11.08 -4.06
CA PRO A 202 -4.35 9.98 -4.47
C PRO A 202 -5.07 8.67 -4.81
N ALA A 203 -6.20 8.37 -4.14
CA ALA A 203 -6.98 7.17 -4.41
C ALA A 203 -7.71 7.28 -5.76
N GLU A 204 -8.34 8.44 -6.03
CA GLU A 204 -9.00 8.73 -7.30
C GLU A 204 -7.97 8.81 -8.46
N TYR A 205 -6.78 9.36 -8.21
CA TYR A 205 -5.73 9.47 -9.23
C TYR A 205 -5.30 8.10 -9.79
N PHE A 206 -5.27 7.06 -8.96
CA PHE A 206 -4.85 5.72 -9.35
C PHE A 206 -5.99 4.71 -9.42
N LYS A 207 -7.24 5.12 -9.28
CA LYS A 207 -8.36 4.17 -9.17
C LYS A 207 -8.53 3.25 -10.38
N ASP A 208 -8.17 3.78 -11.55
CA ASP A 208 -8.27 3.07 -12.82
C ASP A 208 -6.91 2.49 -13.29
N CYS A 209 -5.88 2.55 -12.44
CA CYS A 209 -4.53 2.09 -12.74
C CYS A 209 -4.21 0.82 -11.97
N PHE A 210 -3.60 -0.15 -12.63
CA PHE A 210 -3.06 -1.34 -11.95
C PHE A 210 -1.90 -0.99 -11.02
N GLY A 211 -0.98 -0.12 -11.44
CA GLY A 211 0.24 0.18 -10.72
C GLY A 211 0.54 1.67 -10.56
N ILE A 212 1.62 2.10 -11.18
CA ILE A 212 2.14 3.48 -11.06
C ILE A 212 2.03 4.29 -12.35
N ILE A 213 1.64 3.66 -13.44
CA ILE A 213 1.48 4.32 -14.73
C ILE A 213 0.04 4.82 -14.83
N ASN A 214 -0.12 6.12 -14.81
CA ASN A 214 -1.38 6.81 -15.11
C ASN A 214 -1.14 7.72 -16.31
N ASN A 215 -1.37 7.18 -17.51
CA ASN A 215 -1.29 7.95 -18.73
C ASN A 215 -2.64 8.67 -18.95
N GLU A 216 -2.63 9.98 -19.06
CA GLU A 216 -3.84 10.78 -19.29
C GLU A 216 -4.48 10.50 -20.65
N ASP A 217 -3.67 10.15 -21.66
CA ASP A 217 -4.13 9.78 -23.00
C ASP A 217 -4.78 8.39 -23.04
N SER A 218 -4.62 7.58 -22.01
CA SER A 218 -5.18 6.23 -21.96
C SER A 218 -6.59 6.23 -21.37
N GLU A 219 -7.51 5.59 -22.09
CA GLU A 219 -8.88 5.40 -21.64
C GLU A 219 -9.03 4.13 -20.79
N VAL A 220 -9.96 4.18 -19.85
CA VAL A 220 -10.39 2.98 -19.11
C VAL A 220 -11.05 2.00 -20.09
N GLN A 221 -10.56 0.78 -20.06
CA GLN A 221 -11.08 -0.28 -20.94
C GLN A 221 -11.60 -1.45 -20.13
N LYS A 222 -12.54 -2.16 -20.72
CA LYS A 222 -12.96 -3.47 -20.27
C LYS A 222 -11.87 -4.47 -20.66
N VAL A 223 -11.23 -5.09 -19.69
CA VAL A 223 -10.28 -6.17 -19.90
C VAL A 223 -10.89 -7.47 -19.40
N VAL A 224 -10.86 -8.51 -20.22
CA VAL A 224 -11.35 -9.84 -19.88
C VAL A 224 -10.20 -10.82 -19.95
N LEU A 225 -9.94 -11.48 -18.82
CA LEU A 225 -8.91 -12.50 -18.69
C LEU A 225 -9.54 -13.86 -18.42
N LYS A 226 -9.09 -14.87 -19.17
CA LYS A 226 -9.33 -16.27 -18.86
C LYS A 226 -8.14 -16.79 -18.06
N VAL A 227 -8.39 -17.38 -16.91
CA VAL A 227 -7.37 -17.82 -15.96
C VAL A 227 -7.64 -19.26 -15.57
N ASP A 228 -6.61 -20.12 -15.58
CA ASP A 228 -6.71 -21.52 -15.20
C ASP A 228 -7.29 -21.69 -13.80
N ALA A 229 -8.00 -22.79 -13.57
CA ALA A 229 -8.70 -23.05 -12.31
C ALA A 229 -7.79 -22.97 -11.08
N PHE A 230 -6.53 -23.42 -11.18
CA PHE A 230 -5.57 -23.33 -10.08
C PHE A 230 -5.17 -21.89 -9.79
N GLN A 231 -4.74 -21.14 -10.79
CA GLN A 231 -4.33 -19.73 -10.67
C GLN A 231 -5.50 -18.82 -10.28
N SER A 232 -6.71 -19.13 -10.72
CA SER A 232 -7.93 -18.41 -10.36
C SER A 232 -8.15 -18.30 -8.85
N ASN A 233 -7.69 -19.29 -8.07
CA ASN A 233 -7.80 -19.24 -6.61
C ASN A 233 -6.91 -18.14 -6.01
N TYR A 234 -5.72 -17.90 -6.57
CA TYR A 234 -4.82 -16.84 -6.13
C TYR A 234 -5.40 -15.47 -6.47
N ILE A 235 -5.86 -15.27 -7.71
CA ILE A 235 -6.45 -14.01 -8.18
C ILE A 235 -7.74 -13.67 -7.44
N ARG A 236 -8.53 -14.67 -7.06
CA ARG A 236 -9.75 -14.47 -6.27
C ARG A 236 -9.44 -14.00 -4.84
N ASN A 237 -8.39 -14.54 -4.23
CA ASN A 237 -8.00 -14.20 -2.86
C ASN A 237 -7.17 -12.90 -2.79
N LEU A 238 -6.42 -12.58 -3.86
CA LEU A 238 -5.65 -11.35 -3.99
C LEU A 238 -6.00 -10.71 -5.33
N PRO A 239 -7.08 -9.91 -5.39
CA PRO A 239 -7.52 -9.27 -6.61
C PRO A 239 -6.42 -8.38 -7.23
N LEU A 240 -6.27 -8.45 -8.55
CA LEU A 240 -5.30 -7.62 -9.27
C LEU A 240 -5.70 -6.14 -9.28
N HIS A 241 -7.00 -5.87 -9.28
CA HIS A 241 -7.54 -4.51 -9.28
C HIS A 241 -8.89 -4.46 -8.55
N THR A 242 -9.25 -3.31 -8.02
CA THR A 242 -10.51 -3.10 -7.27
C THR A 242 -11.76 -3.37 -8.11
N SER A 243 -11.69 -3.17 -9.42
CA SER A 243 -12.79 -3.45 -10.36
C SER A 243 -12.95 -4.93 -10.72
N GLN A 244 -12.10 -5.83 -10.18
CA GLN A 244 -12.13 -7.25 -10.51
C GLN A 244 -13.49 -7.89 -10.24
N LYS A 245 -14.03 -8.55 -11.25
CA LYS A 245 -15.27 -9.33 -11.15
C LYS A 245 -15.10 -10.69 -11.80
N GLU A 246 -15.33 -11.76 -11.06
CA GLU A 246 -15.42 -13.11 -11.63
C GLU A 246 -16.78 -13.28 -12.29
N THR A 247 -16.81 -13.46 -13.61
CA THR A 247 -18.05 -13.54 -14.41
C THR A 247 -18.43 -14.97 -14.78
N GLU A 248 -17.44 -15.88 -14.86
CA GLU A 248 -17.64 -17.29 -15.15
C GLU A 248 -16.67 -18.13 -14.31
N ARG A 249 -17.11 -19.30 -13.86
CA ARG A 249 -16.28 -20.27 -13.16
C ARG A 249 -16.61 -21.67 -13.61
N THR A 250 -15.59 -22.42 -14.04
CA THR A 250 -15.69 -23.84 -14.38
C THR A 250 -14.66 -24.65 -13.58
N ASP A 251 -14.61 -25.96 -13.81
CA ASP A 251 -13.57 -26.83 -13.22
C ASP A 251 -12.19 -26.64 -13.88
N GLU A 252 -12.13 -26.04 -15.07
CA GLU A 252 -10.89 -25.86 -15.85
C GLU A 252 -10.36 -24.43 -15.79
N TYR A 253 -11.25 -23.42 -15.72
CA TYR A 253 -10.89 -22.00 -15.74
C TYR A 253 -11.92 -21.12 -15.05
N SER A 254 -11.53 -19.85 -14.82
CA SER A 254 -12.45 -18.74 -14.54
C SER A 254 -12.24 -17.59 -15.49
N ILE A 255 -13.30 -16.79 -15.71
CA ILE A 255 -13.24 -15.53 -16.44
C ILE A 255 -13.32 -14.38 -15.46
N PHE A 256 -12.35 -13.49 -15.54
CA PHE A 256 -12.31 -12.25 -14.75
C PHE A 256 -12.44 -11.04 -15.67
N GLU A 257 -13.31 -10.13 -15.29
CA GLU A 257 -13.53 -8.85 -15.95
C GLU A 257 -12.96 -7.73 -15.08
N TYR A 258 -12.28 -6.78 -15.73
CA TYR A 258 -11.69 -5.59 -15.14
C TYR A 258 -12.10 -4.35 -15.91
N HIS A 259 -12.15 -3.20 -15.22
CA HIS A 259 -12.27 -1.89 -15.81
C HIS A 259 -11.07 -1.07 -15.35
N LEU A 260 -10.06 -0.92 -16.19
CA LEU A 260 -8.81 -0.24 -15.87
C LEU A 260 -8.12 0.25 -17.14
N LYS A 261 -7.08 1.07 -16.97
CA LYS A 261 -6.12 1.45 -18.01
C LYS A 261 -5.08 0.33 -18.14
N PRO A 262 -5.08 -0.47 -19.21
CA PRO A 262 -4.17 -1.61 -19.36
C PRO A 262 -2.78 -1.15 -19.85
N GLU A 263 -2.08 -0.46 -18.96
CA GLU A 263 -0.73 0.05 -19.18
C GLU A 263 0.36 -1.04 -19.01
N PHE A 264 1.60 -0.69 -19.28
CA PHE A 264 2.73 -1.61 -19.29
C PHE A 264 2.91 -2.40 -17.98
N ASP A 265 2.63 -1.81 -16.84
CA ASP A 265 2.72 -2.50 -15.55
C ASP A 265 1.66 -3.60 -15.36
N PHE A 266 0.48 -3.43 -15.97
CA PHE A 266 -0.54 -4.46 -16.06
C PHE A 266 -0.17 -5.57 -17.05
N GLU A 267 0.39 -5.23 -18.22
CA GLU A 267 0.92 -6.22 -19.15
C GLU A 267 2.01 -7.09 -18.49
N GLN A 268 2.92 -6.46 -17.73
CA GLN A 268 3.93 -7.20 -16.98
C GLN A 268 3.31 -8.17 -15.97
N GLU A 269 2.16 -7.82 -15.36
CA GLU A 269 1.46 -8.71 -14.46
C GLU A 269 0.89 -9.92 -15.21
N ILE A 270 0.32 -9.72 -16.41
CA ILE A 270 -0.13 -10.81 -17.27
C ILE A 270 1.04 -11.74 -17.60
N PHE A 271 2.19 -11.21 -18.02
CA PHE A 271 3.38 -12.01 -18.31
C PHE A 271 3.94 -12.75 -17.09
N SER A 272 3.81 -12.20 -15.89
CA SER A 272 4.26 -12.86 -14.66
C SER A 272 3.45 -14.13 -14.34
N ASN A 273 2.24 -14.22 -14.83
CA ASN A 273 1.37 -15.39 -14.72
C ASN A 273 1.54 -16.42 -15.86
N MET A 274 2.46 -16.16 -16.79
CA MET A 274 2.87 -17.07 -17.88
C MET A 274 1.68 -17.61 -18.71
N ASP A 275 1.60 -18.93 -18.85
CA ASP A 275 0.60 -19.65 -19.64
C ASP A 275 -0.73 -19.90 -18.89
N THR A 276 -0.81 -19.49 -17.63
CA THR A 276 -2.02 -19.67 -16.83
C THR A 276 -3.07 -18.59 -17.03
N MET A 277 -2.73 -17.53 -17.80
CA MET A 277 -3.58 -16.38 -18.04
C MET A 277 -3.62 -15.99 -19.52
N GLU A 278 -4.82 -15.85 -20.05
CA GLU A 278 -5.07 -15.49 -21.45
C GLU A 278 -5.93 -14.21 -21.51
N VAL A 279 -5.50 -13.23 -22.30
CA VAL A 279 -6.29 -12.03 -22.61
C VAL A 279 -7.34 -12.39 -23.66
N LEU A 280 -8.64 -12.18 -23.34
CA LEU A 280 -9.74 -12.33 -24.28
C LEU A 280 -10.16 -10.98 -24.88
N GLU A 281 -10.21 -9.94 -24.07
CA GLU A 281 -10.54 -8.56 -24.45
C GLU A 281 -9.62 -7.58 -23.74
N PRO A 282 -9.31 -6.40 -24.31
CA PRO A 282 -9.65 -5.99 -25.68
C PRO A 282 -8.74 -6.66 -26.73
N GLN A 283 -9.20 -6.67 -27.97
CA GLN A 283 -8.49 -7.38 -29.05
C GLN A 283 -7.07 -6.84 -29.28
N TRP A 284 -6.88 -5.52 -29.20
CA TRP A 284 -5.56 -4.92 -29.38
C TRP A 284 -4.55 -5.40 -28.33
N LEU A 285 -4.97 -5.52 -27.05
CA LEU A 285 -4.10 -6.00 -25.96
C LEU A 285 -3.75 -7.47 -26.18
N ARG A 286 -4.73 -8.29 -26.59
CA ARG A 286 -4.49 -9.69 -26.96
C ARG A 286 -3.46 -9.81 -28.09
N GLU A 287 -3.56 -8.99 -29.12
CA GLU A 287 -2.64 -8.97 -30.26
C GLU A 287 -1.24 -8.53 -29.86
N ASP A 288 -1.12 -7.50 -29.01
CA ASP A 288 0.16 -7.01 -28.48
C ASP A 288 0.86 -8.08 -27.63
N ILE A 289 0.13 -8.71 -26.71
CA ILE A 289 0.65 -9.83 -25.91
C ILE A 289 1.11 -10.98 -26.83
N ALA A 290 0.30 -11.34 -27.83
CA ALA A 290 0.65 -12.39 -28.79
C ALA A 290 1.90 -12.05 -29.61
N GLU A 291 2.11 -10.78 -29.98
CA GLU A 291 3.32 -10.34 -30.68
C GLU A 291 4.55 -10.44 -29.76
N LYS A 292 4.44 -9.96 -28.52
CA LYS A 292 5.52 -10.06 -27.51
C LYS A 292 5.90 -11.52 -27.25
N LEU A 293 4.93 -12.43 -27.17
CA LEU A 293 5.17 -13.87 -27.02
C LEU A 293 5.90 -14.46 -28.25
N ARG A 294 5.49 -14.09 -29.48
CA ARG A 294 6.22 -14.51 -30.68
C ARG A 294 7.67 -14.04 -30.68
N ASN A 295 7.90 -12.80 -30.24
CA ASN A 295 9.25 -12.26 -30.13
C ASN A 295 10.06 -12.97 -29.03
N LEU A 296 9.42 -13.34 -27.92
CA LEU A 296 10.03 -14.14 -26.87
C LEU A 296 10.43 -15.54 -27.38
N THR A 297 9.53 -16.23 -28.07
CA THR A 297 9.80 -17.54 -28.71
C THR A 297 11.04 -17.50 -29.61
N LYS A 298 11.18 -16.46 -30.45
CA LYS A 298 12.39 -16.27 -31.27
C LYS A 298 13.67 -16.16 -30.47
N LYS A 299 13.64 -15.50 -29.28
CA LYS A 299 14.83 -15.38 -28.40
C LYS A 299 15.25 -16.73 -27.82
N TYR A 300 14.32 -17.63 -27.61
CA TYR A 300 14.60 -19.00 -27.13
C TYR A 300 14.88 -19.99 -28.26
N GLN A 301 14.83 -19.56 -29.53
CA GLN A 301 15.11 -20.40 -30.72
C GLN A 301 14.21 -21.62 -30.81
N ILE A 302 12.93 -21.48 -30.46
CA ILE A 302 11.91 -22.52 -30.53
C ILE A 302 11.04 -22.28 -31.76
#